data_5136a2062eb8a748320cbc55dcfd26bb
#
_entry.id   5136a2062eb8a748320cbc55dcfd26bb
#
_cell.length_a   1.000
_cell.length_b   1.000
_cell.length_c   1.000
_cell.angle_alpha   90.00
_cell.angle_beta   90.00
_cell.angle_gamma   90.00
#
_symmetry.space_group_name_H-M   'P 1'
#
loop_
_entity.id
_entity.type
_entity.pdbx_description
1 polymer ?
#
loop_
_entity_poly.entity_id
_entity_poly.type
_entity_poly.pdbx_seq_one_letter_code
_entity_poly.pdbx_strand_id
1 'polypeptide(L)'
;MFNSVSLKTSPYGKVDFAYIREHGLAYADKTRFIEALEKCGADYPFIVRPRRFGKTLATNMLEAYYDEAAADRFEKTFTGTYIGDHKTPLASQFRVLHFDFSGIASSKHQTLMEEFQESVLASIRNYFDRYPHPQQNEVLSGRFPSATALVTRFFSLLDTTAAPKLYVLIDEYDQFANEILSRDLEHFKAITSSEGFLKNFFTKLKTYTNRLIARIFITGVTSISLDSMTSGFSISTNVTTFPAFSDTFGFTEPELRALIPQLLDIARWQVDPDTLTARMKEWYNGYRFSPQSEATVFNPTMCLSYLLTRQNIGEEPDSLLDPNLGQDLNKIEKILQLGSADFVKATVEQALRREPIPFAGRLKTLNFNQASQFDDSSLLSAMFYLGFLTYAPGKARALVIPNRAISIQFFEYFLKHVLQTEKYEFVAADFLEAIHALVAGDPRPLFRVTCDRFTASSGLHTYAHLKESDFQTLLIGAFNFTNAYTVTSENEVRGEKKGYIDILAVPSAGSHADTAYLVEVKYLSPKEATEAAKATALSEAKAQIRRYEQGNNVKHLAKLKRIAALFVGLKLETLEVF
;
A
#
# COMPACT_ATOMS: atom_id res chain seq x y z
N MET A 1 -24.96 9.13 -26.22
CA MET A 1 -25.12 10.45 -25.56
C MET A 1 -24.67 10.25 -24.12
N PHE A 2 -23.48 10.72 -23.77
CA PHE A 2 -23.08 10.78 -22.38
C PHE A 2 -23.85 11.96 -21.76
N ASN A 3 -24.73 11.68 -20.79
CA ASN A 3 -25.30 12.73 -19.97
C ASN A 3 -24.15 13.53 -19.36
N SER A 4 -24.15 14.84 -19.53
CA SER A 4 -23.16 15.74 -18.94
C SER A 4 -23.27 15.62 -17.42
N VAL A 5 -22.47 14.74 -16.82
CA VAL A 5 -22.34 14.68 -15.37
C VAL A 5 -21.66 15.99 -14.95
N SER A 6 -22.32 16.75 -14.08
CA SER A 6 -21.72 17.96 -13.52
C SER A 6 -20.44 17.58 -12.78
N LEU A 7 -19.32 18.23 -13.12
CA LEU A 7 -18.07 18.07 -12.40
C LEU A 7 -18.23 18.42 -10.93
N LYS A 8 -17.72 17.56 -10.06
CA LYS A 8 -17.71 17.75 -8.61
C LYS A 8 -16.30 18.11 -8.13
N THR A 9 -16.23 18.76 -7.00
CA THR A 9 -14.96 19.00 -6.31
C THR A 9 -14.34 17.68 -5.85
N SER A 10 -13.04 17.52 -6.09
CA SER A 10 -12.29 16.35 -5.61
C SER A 10 -12.21 16.34 -4.08
N PRO A 11 -12.39 15.18 -3.44
CA PRO A 11 -12.19 15.02 -2.00
C PRO A 11 -10.72 14.78 -1.62
N TYR A 12 -9.78 14.98 -2.55
CA TYR A 12 -8.35 14.79 -2.26
C TYR A 12 -7.91 15.60 -1.03
N GLY A 13 -7.29 14.93 -0.05
CA GLY A 13 -6.86 15.55 1.21
C GLY A 13 -7.99 15.83 2.22
N LYS A 14 -9.25 15.44 1.94
CA LYS A 14 -10.37 15.57 2.88
C LYS A 14 -10.66 14.25 3.57
N VAL A 15 -10.83 14.32 4.90
CA VAL A 15 -11.12 13.15 5.75
C VAL A 15 -12.43 13.29 6.53
N ASP A 16 -13.01 14.48 6.58
CA ASP A 16 -14.31 14.73 7.23
C ASP A 16 -15.44 14.22 6.32
N PHE A 17 -16.06 13.11 6.73
CA PHE A 17 -17.14 12.46 5.97
C PHE A 17 -18.37 13.37 5.83
N ALA A 18 -18.81 14.00 6.92
CA ALA A 18 -19.98 14.86 6.90
C ALA A 18 -19.75 16.06 5.96
N TYR A 19 -18.57 16.67 6.01
CA TYR A 19 -18.20 17.76 5.10
C TYR A 19 -18.26 17.32 3.63
N ILE A 20 -17.69 16.17 3.28
CA ILE A 20 -17.69 15.63 1.91
C ILE A 20 -19.14 15.48 1.41
N ARG A 21 -20.02 14.91 2.24
CA ARG A 21 -21.40 14.62 1.87
C ARG A 21 -22.26 15.89 1.79
N GLU A 22 -22.16 16.75 2.78
CA GLU A 22 -22.97 17.96 2.88
C GLU A 22 -22.61 19.01 1.84
N HIS A 23 -21.37 19.03 1.35
CA HIS A 23 -20.92 19.95 0.29
C HIS A 23 -20.92 19.31 -1.10
N GLY A 24 -21.44 18.08 -1.24
CA GLY A 24 -21.60 17.42 -2.53
C GLY A 24 -20.31 17.09 -3.27
N LEU A 25 -19.19 16.89 -2.56
CA LEU A 25 -17.93 16.45 -3.17
C LEU A 25 -18.13 15.06 -3.81
N ALA A 26 -17.24 14.71 -4.73
CA ALA A 26 -17.24 13.36 -5.29
C ALA A 26 -16.99 12.32 -4.18
N TYR A 27 -17.78 11.26 -4.16
CA TYR A 27 -17.69 10.22 -3.13
C TYR A 27 -18.02 8.85 -3.71
N ALA A 28 -17.15 7.86 -3.45
CA ALA A 28 -17.44 6.45 -3.67
C ALA A 28 -18.08 5.88 -2.41
N ASP A 29 -19.29 5.37 -2.52
CA ASP A 29 -20.06 4.93 -1.35
C ASP A 29 -19.46 3.69 -0.69
N LYS A 30 -18.91 3.87 0.50
CA LYS A 30 -18.36 2.83 1.37
C LYS A 30 -19.21 2.53 2.60
N THR A 31 -20.42 3.06 2.66
CA THR A 31 -21.28 2.95 3.85
C THR A 31 -21.78 1.54 4.15
N ARG A 32 -21.68 0.59 3.20
CA ARG A 32 -21.84 -0.86 3.46
C ARG A 32 -20.91 -1.40 4.55
N PHE A 33 -19.79 -0.70 4.78
CA PHE A 33 -18.88 -1.02 5.86
C PHE A 33 -19.56 -1.01 7.23
N ILE A 34 -20.50 -0.09 7.48
CA ILE A 34 -21.28 0.00 8.72
C ILE A 34 -22.08 -1.29 8.96
N GLU A 35 -22.82 -1.73 7.96
CA GLU A 35 -23.59 -2.98 8.04
C GLU A 35 -22.68 -4.19 8.23
N ALA A 36 -21.54 -4.25 7.52
CA ALA A 36 -20.56 -5.32 7.67
C ALA A 36 -19.99 -5.38 9.09
N LEU A 37 -19.71 -4.22 9.72
CA LEU A 37 -19.26 -4.15 11.11
C LEU A 37 -20.32 -4.68 12.09
N GLU A 38 -21.57 -4.32 11.89
CA GLU A 38 -22.64 -4.79 12.77
C GLU A 38 -22.89 -6.29 12.63
N LYS A 39 -22.75 -6.84 11.42
CA LYS A 39 -22.96 -8.25 11.10
C LYS A 39 -21.74 -9.15 11.43
N CYS A 40 -20.56 -8.59 11.65
CA CYS A 40 -19.36 -9.41 11.87
C CYS A 40 -19.32 -10.15 13.22
N GLY A 41 -20.22 -9.83 14.14
CA GLY A 41 -20.34 -10.46 15.45
C GLY A 41 -19.25 -10.06 16.46
N ALA A 42 -18.46 -9.03 16.16
CA ALA A 42 -17.43 -8.49 17.05
C ALA A 42 -17.86 -7.12 17.60
N ASP A 43 -17.93 -7.00 18.94
CA ASP A 43 -18.20 -5.71 19.59
C ASP A 43 -16.96 -4.79 19.59
N TYR A 44 -15.77 -5.36 19.44
CA TYR A 44 -14.48 -4.66 19.47
C TYR A 44 -13.63 -5.03 18.25
N PRO A 45 -14.11 -4.69 17.02
CA PRO A 45 -13.36 -5.01 15.80
C PRO A 45 -12.12 -4.13 15.66
N PHE A 46 -11.07 -4.74 15.13
CA PHE A 46 -9.80 -4.13 14.82
C PHE A 46 -9.47 -4.39 13.35
N ILE A 47 -9.19 -3.34 12.60
CA ILE A 47 -8.83 -3.46 11.18
C ILE A 47 -7.63 -2.58 10.83
N VAL A 48 -6.66 -3.14 10.12
CA VAL A 48 -5.53 -2.39 9.58
C VAL A 48 -5.58 -2.34 8.06
N ARG A 49 -5.15 -1.21 7.52
CA ARG A 49 -4.98 -0.98 6.08
C ARG A 49 -3.73 -0.13 5.87
N PRO A 50 -3.06 -0.26 4.73
CA PRO A 50 -1.95 0.62 4.39
C PRO A 50 -2.35 2.09 4.49
N ARG A 51 -1.37 2.97 4.54
CA ARG A 51 -1.65 4.42 4.50
C ARG A 51 -2.43 4.80 3.25
N ARG A 52 -3.26 5.84 3.36
CA ARG A 52 -4.02 6.44 2.24
C ARG A 52 -5.16 5.58 1.68
N PHE A 53 -5.62 4.57 2.44
CA PHE A 53 -6.79 3.76 2.08
C PHE A 53 -8.12 4.26 2.64
N GLY A 54 -8.15 5.44 3.29
CA GLY A 54 -9.39 6.05 3.79
C GLY A 54 -9.81 5.59 5.19
N LYS A 55 -8.87 5.16 6.06
CA LYS A 55 -9.15 4.75 7.44
C LYS A 55 -9.81 5.87 8.26
N THR A 56 -9.19 7.04 8.27
CA THR A 56 -9.70 8.22 8.97
C THR A 56 -11.07 8.67 8.44
N LEU A 57 -11.30 8.57 7.13
CA LEU A 57 -12.62 8.83 6.55
C LEU A 57 -13.66 7.83 7.06
N ALA A 58 -13.28 6.56 7.22
CA ALA A 58 -14.17 5.53 7.77
C ALA A 58 -14.48 5.77 9.26
N THR A 59 -13.50 6.15 10.08
CA THR A 59 -13.77 6.52 11.49
C THR A 59 -14.71 7.72 11.61
N ASN A 60 -14.51 8.75 10.78
CA ASN A 60 -15.41 9.91 10.73
C ASN A 60 -16.80 9.55 10.20
N MET A 61 -16.90 8.58 9.28
CA MET A 61 -18.19 8.04 8.83
C MET A 61 -18.93 7.30 9.96
N LEU A 62 -18.20 6.47 10.74
CA LEU A 62 -18.78 5.77 11.90
C LEU A 62 -19.24 6.78 12.97
N GLU A 63 -18.43 7.81 13.25
CA GLU A 63 -18.82 8.89 14.17
C GLU A 63 -20.10 9.57 13.70
N ALA A 64 -20.18 10.01 12.44
CA ALA A 64 -21.37 10.65 11.89
C ALA A 64 -22.62 9.75 11.91
N TYR A 65 -22.43 8.41 11.83
CA TYR A 65 -23.55 7.46 11.83
C TYR A 65 -24.07 7.11 13.23
N TYR A 66 -23.16 6.88 14.17
CA TYR A 66 -23.52 6.35 15.48
C TYR A 66 -23.76 7.41 16.54
N ASP A 67 -23.22 8.63 16.34
CA ASP A 67 -23.31 9.68 17.34
C ASP A 67 -24.73 10.26 17.46
N GLU A 68 -25.30 10.26 18.68
CA GLU A 68 -26.61 10.87 18.96
C GLU A 68 -26.63 12.37 18.68
N ALA A 69 -25.47 13.07 18.85
CA ALA A 69 -25.36 14.50 18.56
C ALA A 69 -25.39 14.81 17.05
N ALA A 70 -25.22 13.81 16.18
CA ALA A 70 -25.31 13.98 14.74
C ALA A 70 -26.69 13.59 14.16
N ALA A 71 -27.66 13.24 15.00
CA ALA A 71 -28.97 12.71 14.59
C ALA A 71 -29.76 13.67 13.67
N ASP A 72 -29.69 14.96 13.92
CA ASP A 72 -30.34 16.00 13.14
C ASP A 72 -29.72 16.21 11.74
N ARG A 73 -28.46 15.82 11.57
CA ARG A 73 -27.74 15.91 10.30
C ARG A 73 -27.76 14.60 9.50
N PHE A 74 -28.37 13.54 10.05
CA PHE A 74 -28.36 12.21 9.45
C PHE A 74 -28.82 12.20 7.99
N GLU A 75 -29.98 12.74 7.72
CA GLU A 75 -30.57 12.80 6.36
C GLU A 75 -29.64 13.55 5.39
N LYS A 76 -29.10 14.70 5.81
CA LYS A 76 -28.20 15.49 4.98
C LYS A 76 -26.88 14.74 4.65
N THR A 77 -26.40 13.93 5.59
CA THR A 77 -25.11 13.22 5.48
C THR A 77 -25.26 11.90 4.71
N PHE A 78 -26.35 11.15 4.93
CA PHE A 78 -26.48 9.78 4.43
C PHE A 78 -27.47 9.60 3.28
N THR A 79 -28.29 10.59 2.90
CA THR A 79 -29.17 10.46 1.74
C THR A 79 -28.40 10.07 0.48
N GLY A 80 -28.92 9.06 -0.25
CA GLY A 80 -28.29 8.54 -1.46
C GLY A 80 -27.01 7.71 -1.21
N THR A 81 -26.85 7.19 0.01
CA THR A 81 -25.86 6.16 0.33
C THR A 81 -26.56 4.86 0.67
N TYR A 82 -25.82 3.74 0.55
CA TYR A 82 -26.36 2.44 0.90
C TYR A 82 -26.96 2.40 2.32
N ILE A 83 -26.23 2.89 3.32
CA ILE A 83 -26.69 2.86 4.71
C ILE A 83 -27.81 3.86 5.00
N GLY A 84 -27.92 4.92 4.21
CA GLY A 84 -29.07 5.84 4.27
C GLY A 84 -30.37 5.13 3.91
N ASP A 85 -30.35 4.28 2.88
CA ASP A 85 -31.48 3.46 2.44
C ASP A 85 -31.69 2.21 3.32
N HIS A 86 -30.64 1.78 4.08
CA HIS A 86 -30.63 0.58 4.92
C HIS A 86 -30.27 0.91 6.38
N LYS A 87 -30.86 1.98 6.92
CA LYS A 87 -30.59 2.46 8.28
C LYS A 87 -30.81 1.35 9.31
N THR A 88 -29.82 1.13 10.16
CA THR A 88 -29.89 0.13 11.23
C THR A 88 -30.49 0.72 12.52
N PRO A 89 -30.96 -0.13 13.45
CA PRO A 89 -31.43 0.33 14.75
C PRO A 89 -30.36 1.00 15.63
N LEU A 90 -29.07 0.83 15.29
CA LEU A 90 -27.96 1.41 16.06
C LEU A 90 -27.57 2.82 15.60
N ALA A 91 -28.15 3.33 14.52
CA ALA A 91 -27.91 4.69 14.04
C ALA A 91 -28.27 5.73 15.09
N SER A 92 -27.36 6.64 15.40
CA SER A 92 -27.54 7.73 16.36
C SER A 92 -27.93 7.25 17.78
N GLN A 93 -27.40 6.09 18.22
CA GLN A 93 -27.75 5.49 19.53
C GLN A 93 -26.62 5.58 20.57
N PHE A 94 -25.49 6.17 20.24
CA PHE A 94 -24.33 6.21 21.12
C PHE A 94 -23.85 7.64 21.34
N ARG A 95 -23.09 7.86 22.40
CA ARG A 95 -22.15 8.96 22.51
C ARG A 95 -20.79 8.51 22.02
N VAL A 96 -20.28 9.17 21.00
CA VAL A 96 -19.02 8.77 20.38
C VAL A 96 -17.85 9.47 21.07
N LEU A 97 -16.87 8.67 21.51
CA LEU A 97 -15.57 9.13 21.98
C LEU A 97 -14.52 8.75 20.94
N HIS A 98 -13.96 9.72 20.25
CA HIS A 98 -13.01 9.51 19.18
C HIS A 98 -11.60 9.90 19.61
N PHE A 99 -10.70 8.91 19.70
CA PHE A 99 -9.26 9.11 19.90
C PHE A 99 -8.55 9.09 18.55
N ASP A 100 -7.89 10.19 18.21
CA ASP A 100 -7.02 10.32 17.04
C ASP A 100 -5.57 10.47 17.50
N PHE A 101 -4.72 9.49 17.15
CA PHE A 101 -3.32 9.47 17.52
C PHE A 101 -2.38 9.86 16.36
N SER A 102 -2.90 10.39 15.26
CA SER A 102 -2.13 10.76 14.07
C SER A 102 -1.07 11.84 14.33
N GLY A 103 -1.29 12.71 15.30
CA GLY A 103 -0.38 13.81 15.66
C GLY A 103 0.80 13.43 16.52
N ILE A 104 0.90 12.17 16.99
CA ILE A 104 1.95 11.75 17.91
C ILE A 104 3.18 11.32 17.11
N ALA A 105 4.26 12.09 17.20
CA ALA A 105 5.45 11.91 16.38
C ALA A 105 6.79 11.96 17.13
N SER A 106 6.80 12.17 18.46
CA SER A 106 8.04 12.36 19.21
C SER A 106 8.88 11.09 19.31
N SER A 107 10.17 11.25 19.09
CA SER A 107 11.17 10.17 19.28
C SER A 107 11.68 10.07 20.73
N LYS A 108 11.35 11.02 21.62
CA LYS A 108 11.76 11.01 23.02
C LYS A 108 10.64 10.42 23.88
N HIS A 109 10.94 9.42 24.69
CA HIS A 109 9.95 8.71 25.52
C HIS A 109 9.09 9.63 26.40
N GLN A 110 9.71 10.56 27.12
CA GLN A 110 8.98 11.50 27.99
C GLN A 110 8.03 12.39 27.20
N THR A 111 8.50 12.97 26.09
CA THR A 111 7.70 13.82 25.21
C THR A 111 6.57 13.02 24.54
N LEU A 112 6.83 11.76 24.18
CA LEU A 112 5.82 10.88 23.61
C LEU A 112 4.65 10.61 24.58
N MET A 113 4.97 10.38 25.86
CA MET A 113 3.94 10.18 26.90
C MET A 113 3.11 11.46 27.11
N GLU A 114 3.74 12.62 27.06
CA GLU A 114 3.09 13.94 27.17
C GLU A 114 2.18 14.18 25.95
N GLU A 115 2.70 14.00 24.73
CA GLU A 115 1.90 14.10 23.48
C GLU A 115 0.70 13.13 23.46
N PHE A 116 0.92 11.89 23.92
CA PHE A 116 -0.16 10.93 24.05
C PHE A 116 -1.23 11.39 25.05
N GLN A 117 -0.84 11.89 26.21
CA GLN A 117 -1.76 12.40 27.20
C GLN A 117 -2.52 13.63 26.71
N GLU A 118 -1.85 14.53 26.00
CA GLU A 118 -2.48 15.72 25.39
C GLU A 118 -3.49 15.32 24.30
N SER A 119 -3.17 14.34 23.46
CA SER A 119 -4.11 13.82 22.45
C SER A 119 -5.35 13.21 23.10
N VAL A 120 -5.16 12.43 24.19
CA VAL A 120 -6.28 11.88 24.96
C VAL A 120 -7.11 12.99 25.58
N LEU A 121 -6.50 14.03 26.14
CA LEU A 121 -7.20 15.18 26.73
C LEU A 121 -7.98 15.97 25.66
N ALA A 122 -7.39 16.17 24.48
CA ALA A 122 -8.08 16.84 23.36
C ALA A 122 -9.32 16.05 22.93
N SER A 123 -9.23 14.74 22.83
CA SER A 123 -10.37 13.86 22.51
C SER A 123 -11.48 13.94 23.57
N ILE A 124 -11.12 13.98 24.85
CA ILE A 124 -12.08 14.15 25.95
C ILE A 124 -12.71 15.56 25.94
N ARG A 125 -11.94 16.59 25.58
CA ARG A 125 -12.48 17.95 25.42
C ARG A 125 -13.52 17.99 24.30
N ASN A 126 -13.21 17.46 23.12
CA ASN A 126 -14.13 17.35 21.99
C ASN A 126 -15.42 16.59 22.36
N TYR A 127 -15.29 15.57 23.21
CA TYR A 127 -16.46 14.86 23.74
C TYR A 127 -17.31 15.78 24.63
N PHE A 128 -16.74 16.52 25.59
CA PHE A 128 -17.48 17.41 26.45
C PHE A 128 -18.05 18.64 25.73
N ASP A 129 -17.44 19.08 24.64
CA ASP A 129 -17.99 20.14 23.78
C ASP A 129 -19.34 19.69 23.15
N ARG A 130 -19.49 18.40 22.86
CA ARG A 130 -20.74 17.80 22.37
C ARG A 130 -21.70 17.39 23.50
N TYR A 131 -21.16 16.90 24.60
CA TYR A 131 -21.91 16.37 25.75
C TYR A 131 -21.44 17.02 27.05
N PRO A 132 -21.85 18.26 27.31
CA PRO A 132 -21.44 18.98 28.53
C PRO A 132 -21.81 18.22 29.81
N HIS A 133 -20.89 18.21 30.76
CA HIS A 133 -21.11 17.61 32.08
C HIS A 133 -20.80 18.61 33.19
N PRO A 134 -21.64 18.74 34.27
CA PRO A 134 -21.44 19.73 35.33
C PRO A 134 -20.04 19.70 35.97
N GLN A 135 -19.44 18.52 36.07
CA GLN A 135 -18.12 18.33 36.68
C GLN A 135 -16.99 18.16 35.65
N GLN A 136 -17.18 18.50 34.37
CA GLN A 136 -16.17 18.32 33.32
C GLN A 136 -14.85 19.02 33.62
N ASN A 137 -14.87 20.13 34.37
CA ASN A 137 -13.68 20.86 34.75
C ASN A 137 -12.72 20.06 35.65
N GLU A 138 -13.22 19.08 36.40
CA GLU A 138 -12.38 18.17 37.18
C GLU A 138 -11.47 17.33 36.29
N VAL A 139 -11.90 17.05 35.05
CA VAL A 139 -11.11 16.33 34.04
C VAL A 139 -10.30 17.29 33.18
N LEU A 140 -10.93 18.36 32.67
CA LEU A 140 -10.29 19.28 31.72
C LEU A 140 -9.19 20.14 32.32
N SER A 141 -9.32 20.52 33.60
CA SER A 141 -8.33 21.37 34.32
C SER A 141 -7.52 20.58 35.35
N GLY A 142 -7.81 19.28 35.54
CA GLY A 142 -7.11 18.43 36.46
C GLY A 142 -5.67 18.12 36.00
N ARG A 143 -4.76 17.97 36.97
CA ARG A 143 -3.41 17.46 36.70
C ARG A 143 -3.39 15.95 36.94
N PHE A 144 -3.05 15.20 35.89
CA PHE A 144 -3.01 13.74 35.94
C PHE A 144 -1.57 13.25 35.69
N PRO A 145 -1.10 12.22 36.43
CA PRO A 145 0.24 11.69 36.25
C PRO A 145 0.40 10.88 34.95
N SER A 146 -0.70 10.52 34.29
CA SER A 146 -0.69 9.74 33.05
C SER A 146 -2.03 9.82 32.32
N ALA A 147 -2.03 9.51 31.02
CA ALA A 147 -3.23 9.36 30.22
C ALA A 147 -4.20 8.32 30.81
N THR A 148 -3.67 7.24 31.40
CA THR A 148 -4.47 6.21 32.10
C THR A 148 -5.23 6.78 33.30
N ALA A 149 -4.59 7.64 34.10
CA ALA A 149 -5.24 8.30 35.24
C ALA A 149 -6.33 9.28 34.76
N LEU A 150 -6.04 10.04 33.72
CA LEU A 150 -6.97 10.97 33.07
C LEU A 150 -8.23 10.24 32.57
N VAL A 151 -8.07 9.17 31.77
CA VAL A 151 -9.17 8.34 31.24
C VAL A 151 -9.95 7.67 32.37
N THR A 152 -9.27 7.23 33.44
CA THR A 152 -9.94 6.63 34.61
C THR A 152 -10.89 7.65 35.25
N ARG A 153 -10.43 8.90 35.46
CA ARG A 153 -11.27 9.96 36.04
C ARG A 153 -12.45 10.30 35.13
N PHE A 154 -12.20 10.43 33.82
CA PHE A 154 -13.22 10.68 32.81
C PHE A 154 -14.32 9.60 32.84
N PHE A 155 -13.96 8.33 32.73
CA PHE A 155 -14.94 7.24 32.74
C PHE A 155 -15.66 7.11 34.08
N SER A 156 -14.99 7.34 35.21
CA SER A 156 -15.63 7.33 36.52
C SER A 156 -16.70 8.44 36.65
N LEU A 157 -16.49 9.57 35.99
CA LEU A 157 -17.46 10.64 35.95
C LEU A 157 -18.70 10.26 35.14
N LEU A 158 -18.51 9.64 33.98
CA LEU A 158 -19.59 9.23 33.09
C LEU A 158 -20.37 8.01 33.61
N ASP A 159 -19.73 7.09 34.32
CA ASP A 159 -20.33 5.86 34.85
C ASP A 159 -21.44 6.14 35.91
N THR A 160 -21.55 7.37 36.38
CA THR A 160 -22.61 7.81 37.30
C THR A 160 -23.86 8.33 36.60
N THR A 161 -23.84 8.46 35.29
CA THR A 161 -24.92 9.01 34.50
C THR A 161 -25.79 7.94 33.85
N ALA A 162 -27.08 8.21 33.65
CA ALA A 162 -28.00 7.37 32.85
C ALA A 162 -27.90 7.67 31.33
N ALA A 163 -26.74 8.14 30.87
CA ALA A 163 -26.54 8.52 29.48
C ALA A 163 -26.45 7.28 28.57
N PRO A 164 -26.68 7.43 27.25
CA PRO A 164 -26.38 6.39 26.28
C PRO A 164 -24.95 5.85 26.42
N LYS A 165 -24.77 4.56 26.09
CA LYS A 165 -23.45 3.95 26.14
C LYS A 165 -22.48 4.56 25.14
N LEU A 166 -21.19 4.46 25.43
CA LEU A 166 -20.14 4.95 24.55
C LEU A 166 -19.87 3.98 23.38
N TYR A 167 -19.66 4.57 22.21
CA TYR A 167 -18.90 3.94 21.13
C TYR A 167 -17.52 4.62 21.08
N VAL A 168 -16.47 3.87 21.33
CA VAL A 168 -15.09 4.40 21.29
C VAL A 168 -14.51 4.12 19.92
N LEU A 169 -14.06 5.16 19.23
CA LEU A 169 -13.31 5.08 17.97
C LEU A 169 -11.85 5.39 18.25
N ILE A 170 -10.93 4.58 17.73
CA ILE A 170 -9.48 4.79 17.87
C ILE A 170 -8.85 4.75 16.49
N ASP A 171 -8.39 5.90 16.01
CA ASP A 171 -7.71 6.04 14.73
C ASP A 171 -6.19 6.11 14.92
N GLU A 172 -5.45 5.53 13.96
CA GLU A 172 -3.97 5.54 13.91
C GLU A 172 -3.32 5.04 15.22
N TYR A 173 -3.88 3.96 15.82
CA TYR A 173 -3.44 3.44 17.14
C TYR A 173 -1.95 3.10 17.20
N ASP A 174 -1.33 2.84 16.06
CA ASP A 174 0.06 2.43 15.88
C ASP A 174 0.97 3.51 15.27
N GLN A 175 0.47 4.74 15.06
CA GLN A 175 1.21 5.80 14.37
C GLN A 175 2.56 6.09 15.03
N PHE A 176 2.58 6.28 16.35
CA PHE A 176 3.80 6.54 17.09
C PHE A 176 4.80 5.38 16.99
N ALA A 177 4.31 4.13 17.00
CA ALA A 177 5.15 2.95 16.86
C ALA A 177 5.77 2.86 15.46
N ASN A 178 4.98 3.15 14.41
CA ASN A 178 5.48 3.20 13.04
C ASN A 178 6.50 4.33 12.82
N GLU A 179 6.32 5.47 13.47
CA GLU A 179 7.25 6.59 13.39
C GLU A 179 8.58 6.26 14.08
N ILE A 180 8.54 5.67 15.27
CA ILE A 180 9.74 5.29 16.02
C ILE A 180 10.46 4.11 15.37
N LEU A 181 9.73 3.10 14.89
CA LEU A 181 10.31 1.99 14.13
C LEU A 181 11.15 2.50 12.95
N SER A 182 10.70 3.61 12.35
CA SER A 182 11.42 4.25 11.26
C SER A 182 12.69 4.98 11.68
N ARG A 183 12.95 5.20 12.98
CA ARG A 183 14.07 6.01 13.48
C ARG A 183 14.97 5.27 14.46
N ASP A 184 14.40 4.52 15.41
CA ASP A 184 15.14 3.93 16.54
C ASP A 184 14.44 2.66 17.06
N LEU A 185 15.00 1.49 16.73
CA LEU A 185 14.45 0.19 17.12
C LEU A 185 14.52 -0.07 18.64
N GLU A 186 15.56 0.38 19.33
CA GLU A 186 15.69 0.18 20.78
C GLU A 186 14.68 1.02 21.56
N HIS A 187 14.46 2.25 21.11
CA HIS A 187 13.44 3.11 21.67
C HIS A 187 12.02 2.54 21.42
N PHE A 188 11.79 2.00 20.22
CA PHE A 188 10.56 1.29 19.89
C PHE A 188 10.28 0.13 20.85
N LYS A 189 11.28 -0.71 21.14
CA LYS A 189 11.18 -1.82 22.10
C LYS A 189 10.81 -1.33 23.51
N ALA A 190 11.41 -0.25 23.96
CA ALA A 190 11.11 0.32 25.29
C ALA A 190 9.65 0.78 25.44
N ILE A 191 9.06 1.35 24.38
CA ILE A 191 7.68 1.85 24.38
C ILE A 191 6.66 0.72 24.28
N THR A 192 6.97 -0.31 23.49
CA THR A 192 6.09 -1.46 23.28
C THR A 192 6.26 -2.56 24.34
N SER A 193 7.13 -2.35 25.33
CA SER A 193 7.36 -3.31 26.42
C SER A 193 6.10 -3.58 27.26
N SER A 194 6.15 -4.67 28.02
CA SER A 194 5.01 -5.14 28.84
C SER A 194 4.54 -4.17 29.94
N GLU A 195 5.33 -3.16 30.25
CA GLU A 195 5.04 -2.10 31.23
C GLU A 195 4.63 -0.78 30.59
N GLY A 196 4.46 -0.75 29.26
CA GLY A 196 4.21 0.46 28.48
C GLY A 196 2.89 1.15 28.81
N PHE A 197 2.87 2.48 28.67
CA PHE A 197 1.71 3.34 28.92
C PHE A 197 0.47 2.97 28.09
N LEU A 198 0.68 2.46 26.88
CA LEU A 198 -0.41 2.02 25.99
C LEU A 198 -1.13 0.80 26.52
N LYS A 199 -0.39 -0.20 27.01
CA LYS A 199 -1.01 -1.37 27.64
C LYS A 199 -1.93 -0.94 28.78
N ASN A 200 -1.47 -0.01 29.61
CA ASN A 200 -2.26 0.51 30.72
C ASN A 200 -3.52 1.25 30.24
N PHE A 201 -3.39 2.04 29.17
CA PHE A 201 -4.51 2.73 28.55
C PHE A 201 -5.55 1.74 28.01
N PHE A 202 -5.16 0.76 27.18
CA PHE A 202 -6.08 -0.24 26.62
C PHE A 202 -6.67 -1.16 27.70
N THR A 203 -5.90 -1.51 28.73
CA THR A 203 -6.42 -2.27 29.90
C THR A 203 -7.55 -1.49 30.59
N LYS A 204 -7.39 -0.17 30.68
CA LYS A 204 -8.41 0.69 31.28
C LYS A 204 -9.68 0.74 30.40
N LEU A 205 -9.56 0.88 29.08
CA LEU A 205 -10.70 0.77 28.18
C LEU A 205 -11.45 -0.56 28.40
N LYS A 206 -10.73 -1.67 28.42
CA LYS A 206 -11.31 -3.01 28.69
C LYS A 206 -12.10 -3.06 30.00
N THR A 207 -11.63 -2.41 31.06
CA THR A 207 -12.31 -2.43 32.37
C THR A 207 -13.72 -1.83 32.28
N TYR A 208 -13.96 -0.89 31.37
CA TYR A 208 -15.24 -0.22 31.21
C TYR A 208 -16.16 -0.82 30.14
N THR A 209 -15.72 -1.84 29.39
CA THR A 209 -16.55 -2.46 28.33
C THR A 209 -17.80 -3.16 28.86
N ASN A 210 -17.78 -3.64 30.11
CA ASN A 210 -18.94 -4.31 30.70
C ASN A 210 -20.03 -3.34 31.20
N ARG A 211 -19.76 -2.03 31.29
CA ARG A 211 -20.66 -1.07 31.93
C ARG A 211 -20.95 0.13 31.04
N LEU A 212 -19.94 0.87 30.67
CA LEU A 212 -20.03 2.17 30.02
C LEU A 212 -19.80 2.08 28.49
N ILE A 213 -18.81 1.32 28.05
CA ILE A 213 -18.44 1.19 26.67
C ILE A 213 -19.15 -0.01 26.04
N ALA A 214 -20.02 0.25 25.06
CA ALA A 214 -20.73 -0.80 24.35
C ALA A 214 -19.92 -1.36 23.17
N ARG A 215 -19.21 -0.49 22.45
CA ARG A 215 -18.46 -0.84 21.24
C ARG A 215 -17.14 -0.08 21.17
N ILE A 216 -16.15 -0.73 20.55
CA ILE A 216 -14.85 -0.11 20.25
C ILE A 216 -14.52 -0.46 18.81
N PHE A 217 -14.14 0.50 18.01
CA PHE A 217 -13.55 0.30 16.69
C PHE A 217 -12.12 0.83 16.69
N ILE A 218 -11.17 0.00 16.26
CA ILE A 218 -9.74 0.36 16.23
C ILE A 218 -9.22 0.24 14.81
N THR A 219 -8.49 1.24 14.35
CA THR A 219 -7.81 1.19 13.06
C THR A 219 -6.38 1.75 13.12
N GLY A 220 -5.56 1.27 12.20
CA GLY A 220 -4.15 1.65 12.05
C GLY A 220 -3.55 1.09 10.77
N VAL A 221 -2.24 1.15 10.67
CA VAL A 221 -1.48 0.66 9.49
C VAL A 221 -0.97 -0.76 9.70
N THR A 222 -0.37 -1.05 10.85
CA THR A 222 0.27 -2.33 11.14
C THR A 222 -0.46 -3.09 12.24
N SER A 223 -0.49 -4.41 12.16
CA SER A 223 -0.90 -5.25 13.28
C SER A 223 0.29 -5.43 14.22
N ILE A 224 0.64 -4.38 14.94
CA ILE A 224 1.57 -4.51 16.07
C ILE A 224 0.85 -5.30 17.14
N SER A 225 1.57 -6.26 17.77
CA SER A 225 0.97 -7.12 18.78
C SER A 225 0.29 -6.27 19.85
N LEU A 226 -1.01 -6.12 19.69
CA LEU A 226 -1.86 -5.72 20.81
C LEU A 226 -1.65 -6.68 22.00
N ASP A 227 -1.12 -7.90 21.80
CA ASP A 227 -0.77 -8.85 22.86
C ASP A 227 0.52 -8.50 23.60
N SER A 228 1.53 -7.93 22.96
CA SER A 228 2.72 -7.44 23.64
C SER A 228 2.51 -6.04 24.22
N MET A 229 1.75 -5.20 23.53
CA MET A 229 1.30 -3.90 24.04
C MET A 229 0.05 -4.04 24.91
N THR A 230 -0.73 -5.10 24.72
CA THR A 230 -2.06 -5.25 25.29
C THR A 230 -2.38 -6.68 25.69
N SER A 231 -1.53 -7.38 26.45
CA SER A 231 -2.05 -8.51 27.25
C SER A 231 -3.28 -8.06 28.09
N GLY A 232 -3.53 -6.75 28.12
CA GLY A 232 -4.71 -6.11 28.69
C GLY A 232 -5.93 -5.99 27.77
N PHE A 233 -5.82 -6.08 26.42
CA PHE A 233 -6.94 -5.87 25.48
C PHE A 233 -7.23 -7.08 24.58
N SER A 234 -7.12 -8.28 25.14
CA SER A 234 -7.38 -9.57 24.47
C SER A 234 -8.83 -9.78 23.98
N ILE A 235 -9.68 -8.75 24.05
CA ILE A 235 -11.08 -8.79 23.64
C ILE A 235 -11.32 -8.31 22.21
N SER A 236 -10.29 -7.70 21.57
CA SER A 236 -10.42 -7.24 20.19
C SER A 236 -10.40 -8.40 19.19
N THR A 237 -11.19 -8.27 18.13
CA THR A 237 -11.24 -9.22 17.03
C THR A 237 -10.56 -8.58 15.80
N ASN A 238 -9.47 -9.19 15.33
CA ASN A 238 -8.80 -8.73 14.10
C ASN A 238 -9.61 -9.19 12.88
N VAL A 239 -10.27 -8.25 12.23
CA VAL A 239 -11.09 -8.48 11.03
C VAL A 239 -10.38 -8.09 9.73
N THR A 240 -9.10 -7.77 9.78
CA THR A 240 -8.29 -7.26 8.65
C THR A 240 -8.42 -8.11 7.38
N THR A 241 -8.43 -9.44 7.52
CA THR A 241 -8.45 -10.37 6.39
C THR A 241 -9.81 -11.02 6.17
N PHE A 242 -10.86 -10.61 6.88
CA PHE A 242 -12.19 -11.15 6.66
C PHE A 242 -12.72 -10.75 5.28
N PRO A 243 -13.32 -11.67 4.52
CA PRO A 243 -13.82 -11.38 3.16
C PRO A 243 -14.79 -10.20 3.10
N ALA A 244 -15.63 -10.03 4.12
CA ALA A 244 -16.60 -8.94 4.21
C ALA A 244 -15.97 -7.53 4.24
N PHE A 245 -14.67 -7.43 4.53
CA PHE A 245 -13.94 -6.16 4.60
C PHE A 245 -12.89 -6.02 3.49
N SER A 246 -12.88 -6.90 2.50
CA SER A 246 -11.84 -6.90 1.46
C SER A 246 -11.88 -5.68 0.54
N ASP A 247 -13.05 -5.11 0.30
CA ASP A 247 -13.32 -3.97 -0.59
C ASP A 247 -13.93 -2.75 0.11
N THR A 248 -14.04 -2.77 1.43
CA THR A 248 -14.59 -1.67 2.22
C THR A 248 -13.66 -0.45 2.29
N PHE A 249 -12.36 -0.66 2.06
CA PHE A 249 -11.34 0.39 1.96
C PHE A 249 -10.68 0.32 0.58
N GLY A 250 -10.31 1.47 0.04
CA GLY A 250 -9.86 1.56 -1.34
C GLY A 250 -11.03 1.71 -2.32
N PHE A 251 -10.74 1.93 -3.60
CA PHE A 251 -11.77 1.94 -4.65
C PHE A 251 -11.80 0.61 -5.37
N THR A 252 -12.98 0.07 -5.61
CA THR A 252 -13.19 -1.00 -6.59
C THR A 252 -13.18 -0.41 -8.01
N GLU A 253 -13.01 -1.26 -9.03
CA GLU A 253 -13.02 -0.78 -10.42
C GLU A 253 -14.36 -0.13 -10.81
N PRO A 254 -15.55 -0.67 -10.46
CA PRO A 254 -16.81 0.02 -10.72
C PRO A 254 -16.94 1.40 -10.04
N GLU A 255 -16.47 1.53 -8.79
CA GLU A 255 -16.48 2.81 -8.07
C GLU A 255 -15.57 3.84 -8.73
N LEU A 256 -14.35 3.44 -9.13
CA LEU A 256 -13.43 4.33 -9.84
C LEU A 256 -14.02 4.78 -11.18
N ARG A 257 -14.61 3.86 -11.96
CA ARG A 257 -15.29 4.19 -13.22
C ARG A 257 -16.43 5.19 -13.02
N ALA A 258 -17.16 5.09 -11.93
CA ALA A 258 -18.23 6.03 -11.58
C ALA A 258 -17.69 7.40 -11.11
N LEU A 259 -16.49 7.46 -10.52
CA LEU A 259 -15.86 8.70 -10.07
C LEU A 259 -15.19 9.48 -11.21
N ILE A 260 -14.61 8.81 -12.20
CA ILE A 260 -13.89 9.45 -13.31
C ILE A 260 -14.72 10.57 -13.94
N PRO A 261 -15.97 10.38 -14.43
CA PRO A 261 -16.75 11.45 -15.08
C PRO A 261 -17.21 12.54 -14.12
N GLN A 262 -17.15 12.33 -12.80
CA GLN A 262 -17.43 13.35 -11.81
C GLN A 262 -16.24 14.25 -11.53
N LEU A 263 -15.01 13.79 -11.77
CA LEU A 263 -13.76 14.45 -11.42
C LEU A 263 -12.95 14.93 -12.62
N LEU A 264 -13.23 14.38 -13.80
CA LEU A 264 -12.50 14.67 -15.04
C LEU A 264 -13.48 15.01 -16.15
N ASP A 265 -13.26 16.15 -16.81
CA ASP A 265 -14.02 16.55 -18.02
C ASP A 265 -13.53 15.72 -19.22
N ILE A 266 -14.14 14.54 -19.36
CA ILE A 266 -13.79 13.54 -20.38
C ILE A 266 -13.90 14.11 -21.79
N ALA A 267 -14.94 14.92 -22.05
CA ALA A 267 -15.19 15.51 -23.37
C ALA A 267 -14.16 16.59 -23.71
N ARG A 268 -13.89 17.47 -22.75
CA ARG A 268 -12.89 18.55 -22.93
C ARG A 268 -11.50 18.00 -23.19
N TRP A 269 -11.08 16.97 -22.44
CA TRP A 269 -9.75 16.42 -22.50
C TRP A 269 -9.62 15.22 -23.46
N GLN A 270 -10.70 14.86 -24.16
CA GLN A 270 -10.76 13.75 -25.14
C GLN A 270 -10.19 12.44 -24.57
N VAL A 271 -10.53 12.13 -23.31
CA VAL A 271 -10.04 10.95 -22.60
C VAL A 271 -11.00 9.79 -22.80
N ASP A 272 -10.47 8.63 -23.19
CA ASP A 272 -11.22 7.37 -23.16
C ASP A 272 -11.22 6.79 -21.74
N PRO A 273 -12.40 6.68 -21.07
CA PRO A 273 -12.49 6.19 -19.69
C PRO A 273 -11.99 4.75 -19.51
N ASP A 274 -12.09 3.90 -20.53
CA ASP A 274 -11.64 2.51 -20.46
C ASP A 274 -10.11 2.44 -20.46
N THR A 275 -9.47 3.17 -21.37
CA THR A 275 -8.00 3.31 -21.41
C THR A 275 -7.48 3.92 -20.11
N LEU A 276 -8.13 4.98 -19.62
CA LEU A 276 -7.74 5.63 -18.37
C LEU A 276 -7.86 4.66 -17.17
N THR A 277 -8.96 3.93 -17.08
CA THR A 277 -9.15 2.95 -16.00
C THR A 277 -8.11 1.84 -16.07
N ALA A 278 -7.80 1.33 -17.27
CA ALA A 278 -6.77 0.32 -17.46
C ALA A 278 -5.39 0.82 -17.04
N ARG A 279 -5.06 2.09 -17.39
CA ARG A 279 -3.84 2.77 -16.96
C ARG A 279 -3.74 2.88 -15.44
N MET A 280 -4.79 3.40 -14.81
CA MET A 280 -4.85 3.52 -13.35
C MET A 280 -4.81 2.15 -12.66
N LYS A 281 -5.37 1.11 -13.28
CA LYS A 281 -5.34 -0.27 -12.76
C LYS A 281 -3.92 -0.82 -12.68
N GLU A 282 -3.11 -0.60 -13.70
CA GLU A 282 -1.69 -1.00 -13.71
C GLU A 282 -0.90 -0.33 -12.58
N TRP A 283 -1.18 0.95 -12.32
CA TRP A 283 -0.41 1.76 -11.39
C TRP A 283 -0.87 1.71 -9.94
N TYR A 284 -2.18 1.61 -9.67
CA TYR A 284 -2.74 1.88 -8.35
C TYR A 284 -3.63 0.79 -7.79
N ASN A 285 -4.00 -0.22 -8.61
CA ASN A 285 -4.84 -1.34 -8.20
C ASN A 285 -3.99 -2.49 -7.61
N GLY A 286 -4.61 -3.65 -7.45
CA GLY A 286 -3.95 -4.91 -7.15
C GLY A 286 -3.96 -5.27 -5.67
N TYR A 287 -4.36 -4.38 -4.78
CA TYR A 287 -4.45 -4.68 -3.36
C TYR A 287 -5.57 -5.67 -3.06
N ARG A 288 -5.22 -6.83 -2.53
CA ARG A 288 -6.12 -7.91 -2.12
C ARG A 288 -5.92 -8.16 -0.62
N PHE A 289 -6.90 -7.80 0.18
CA PHE A 289 -6.79 -7.87 1.64
C PHE A 289 -7.32 -9.16 2.25
N SER A 290 -8.01 -10.00 1.49
CA SER A 290 -8.45 -11.33 1.93
C SER A 290 -8.01 -12.40 0.93
N PRO A 291 -7.48 -13.54 1.39
CA PRO A 291 -7.12 -14.64 0.50
C PRO A 291 -8.34 -15.37 -0.09
N GLN A 292 -9.53 -15.19 0.50
CA GLN A 292 -10.80 -15.74 0.03
C GLN A 292 -11.57 -14.81 -0.92
N SER A 293 -11.13 -13.55 -1.07
CA SER A 293 -11.76 -12.58 -1.96
C SER A 293 -10.97 -12.46 -3.26
N GLU A 294 -11.67 -12.45 -4.39
CA GLU A 294 -11.08 -12.13 -5.68
C GLU A 294 -11.03 -10.63 -5.95
N ALA A 295 -11.75 -9.83 -5.16
CA ALA A 295 -11.78 -8.39 -5.30
C ALA A 295 -10.39 -7.78 -5.05
N THR A 296 -10.00 -6.86 -5.94
CA THR A 296 -8.85 -5.99 -5.76
C THR A 296 -9.30 -4.54 -5.69
N VAL A 297 -8.56 -3.74 -4.94
CA VAL A 297 -8.87 -2.32 -4.77
C VAL A 297 -7.70 -1.43 -5.16
N PHE A 298 -8.04 -0.24 -5.63
CA PHE A 298 -7.10 0.85 -5.91
C PHE A 298 -6.78 1.61 -4.63
N ASN A 299 -5.59 2.21 -4.58
CA ASN A 299 -5.26 3.20 -3.57
C ASN A 299 -6.02 4.52 -3.87
N PRO A 300 -6.96 4.96 -2.99
CA PRO A 300 -7.80 6.12 -3.26
C PRO A 300 -7.04 7.42 -3.45
N THR A 301 -6.04 7.66 -2.61
CA THR A 301 -5.27 8.91 -2.65
C THR A 301 -4.51 9.05 -3.97
N MET A 302 -3.92 7.94 -4.45
CA MET A 302 -3.23 7.92 -5.74
C MET A 302 -4.19 8.22 -6.90
N CYS A 303 -5.36 7.58 -6.88
CA CYS A 303 -6.38 7.80 -7.91
C CYS A 303 -6.88 9.24 -7.90
N LEU A 304 -7.17 9.80 -6.74
CA LEU A 304 -7.67 11.16 -6.60
C LEU A 304 -6.60 12.20 -6.98
N SER A 305 -5.33 11.97 -6.61
CA SER A 305 -4.19 12.82 -6.99
C SER A 305 -4.02 12.84 -8.51
N TYR A 306 -4.03 11.66 -9.13
CA TYR A 306 -3.93 11.53 -10.59
C TYR A 306 -5.06 12.26 -11.31
N LEU A 307 -6.32 12.01 -10.92
CA LEU A 307 -7.48 12.64 -11.55
C LEU A 307 -7.49 14.16 -11.36
N LEU A 308 -7.11 14.64 -10.18
CA LEU A 308 -7.00 16.07 -9.89
C LEU A 308 -5.94 16.74 -10.77
N THR A 309 -4.76 16.13 -10.88
CA THR A 309 -3.66 16.64 -11.71
C THR A 309 -4.07 16.66 -13.19
N ARG A 310 -4.60 15.54 -13.69
CA ARG A 310 -5.05 15.43 -15.08
C ARG A 310 -6.15 16.42 -15.43
N GLN A 311 -7.11 16.67 -14.53
CA GLN A 311 -8.16 17.68 -14.74
C GLN A 311 -7.58 19.09 -14.89
N ASN A 312 -6.50 19.41 -14.18
CA ASN A 312 -5.90 20.75 -14.21
C ASN A 312 -4.94 20.97 -15.38
N ILE A 313 -4.15 19.96 -15.75
CA ILE A 313 -3.14 20.11 -16.83
C ILE A 313 -3.63 19.62 -18.19
N GLY A 314 -4.66 18.78 -18.25
CA GLY A 314 -5.27 18.28 -19.50
C GLY A 314 -4.56 17.08 -20.14
N GLU A 315 -3.37 16.73 -19.68
CA GLU A 315 -2.54 15.64 -20.18
C GLU A 315 -2.06 14.73 -19.05
N GLU A 316 -1.47 13.59 -19.39
CA GLU A 316 -0.96 12.67 -18.39
C GLU A 316 0.15 13.33 -17.56
N PRO A 317 0.12 13.22 -16.22
CA PRO A 317 1.19 13.73 -15.37
C PRO A 317 2.54 13.10 -15.72
N ASP A 318 3.62 13.89 -15.73
CA ASP A 318 4.98 13.40 -15.94
C ASP A 318 5.38 12.32 -14.94
N SER A 319 4.94 12.46 -13.70
CA SER A 319 5.09 11.44 -12.67
C SER A 319 3.73 10.87 -12.27
N LEU A 320 3.60 9.55 -12.39
CA LEU A 320 2.43 8.80 -11.92
C LEU A 320 2.56 8.41 -10.43
N LEU A 321 3.69 8.74 -9.80
CA LEU A 321 3.89 8.58 -8.37
C LEU A 321 3.54 9.90 -7.65
N ASP A 322 2.69 9.81 -6.63
CA ASP A 322 2.47 10.93 -5.72
C ASP A 322 3.78 11.29 -5.01
N PRO A 323 4.24 12.57 -5.03
CA PRO A 323 5.48 13.00 -4.39
C PRO A 323 5.59 12.59 -2.91
N ASN A 324 4.45 12.46 -2.23
CA ASN A 324 4.41 12.00 -0.84
C ASN A 324 4.70 10.49 -0.68
N LEU A 325 4.74 9.70 -1.75
CA LEU A 325 5.19 8.30 -1.70
C LEU A 325 6.68 8.17 -1.40
N GLY A 326 7.51 9.14 -1.73
CA GLY A 326 8.93 9.13 -1.42
C GLY A 326 9.25 8.95 0.07
N GLN A 327 8.35 9.36 0.96
CA GLN A 327 8.49 9.09 2.41
C GLN A 327 8.29 7.61 2.77
N ASP A 328 7.61 6.83 1.93
CA ASP A 328 7.39 5.41 2.18
C ASP A 328 8.60 4.55 1.77
N LEU A 329 9.47 5.04 0.87
CA LEU A 329 10.76 4.39 0.51
C LEU A 329 11.66 4.17 1.74
N ASN A 330 11.79 5.19 2.57
CA ASN A 330 12.58 5.09 3.81
C ASN A 330 12.03 4.01 4.77
N LYS A 331 10.75 3.65 4.66
CA LYS A 331 10.14 2.60 5.47
C LYS A 331 10.44 1.22 4.92
N ILE A 332 10.40 1.04 3.59
CA ILE A 332 10.73 -0.24 2.98
C ILE A 332 12.18 -0.61 3.30
N GLU A 333 13.12 0.33 3.20
CA GLU A 333 14.53 0.12 3.55
C GLU A 333 14.68 -0.39 4.98
N LYS A 334 14.02 0.26 5.94
CA LYS A 334 14.12 -0.10 7.36
C LYS A 334 13.46 -1.43 7.70
N ILE A 335 12.31 -1.72 7.11
CA ILE A 335 11.63 -3.00 7.31
C ILE A 335 12.47 -4.14 6.72
N LEU A 336 13.02 -3.97 5.54
CA LEU A 336 13.87 -4.98 4.91
C LEU A 336 15.17 -5.23 5.69
N GLN A 337 15.73 -4.21 6.35
CA GLN A 337 16.89 -4.37 7.25
C GLN A 337 16.60 -5.25 8.49
N LEU A 338 15.33 -5.49 8.83
CA LEU A 338 14.94 -6.40 9.92
C LEU A 338 14.98 -7.89 9.52
N GLY A 339 15.08 -8.20 8.23
CA GLY A 339 15.19 -9.56 7.71
C GLY A 339 16.63 -10.02 7.53
N SER A 340 16.83 -11.32 7.29
CA SER A 340 18.14 -11.84 6.90
C SER A 340 18.48 -11.38 5.47
N ALA A 341 19.76 -11.09 5.20
CA ALA A 341 20.19 -10.53 3.91
C ALA A 341 19.79 -11.44 2.72
N ASP A 342 19.99 -12.76 2.86
CA ASP A 342 19.67 -13.72 1.81
C ASP A 342 18.17 -13.81 1.51
N PHE A 343 17.34 -13.83 2.56
CA PHE A 343 15.88 -13.87 2.41
C PHE A 343 15.35 -12.57 1.81
N VAL A 344 15.87 -11.42 2.26
CA VAL A 344 15.51 -10.10 1.71
C VAL A 344 15.86 -10.02 0.23
N LYS A 345 17.08 -10.42 -0.15
CA LYS A 345 17.51 -10.44 -1.56
C LYS A 345 16.55 -11.29 -2.39
N ALA A 346 16.32 -12.54 -2.00
CA ALA A 346 15.42 -13.44 -2.71
C ALA A 346 13.99 -12.89 -2.81
N THR A 347 13.47 -12.31 -1.72
CA THR A 347 12.13 -11.71 -1.68
C THR A 347 12.02 -10.53 -2.63
N VAL A 348 13.02 -9.64 -2.67
CA VAL A 348 13.03 -8.45 -3.55
C VAL A 348 13.12 -8.88 -5.02
N GLU A 349 13.97 -9.84 -5.35
CA GLU A 349 14.07 -10.36 -6.71
C GLU A 349 12.77 -11.03 -7.18
N GLN A 350 12.17 -11.91 -6.37
CA GLN A 350 10.87 -12.53 -6.68
C GLN A 350 9.77 -11.47 -6.85
N ALA A 351 9.74 -10.49 -5.94
CA ALA A 351 8.79 -9.40 -5.99
C ALA A 351 8.89 -8.61 -7.30
N LEU A 352 10.11 -8.24 -7.73
CA LEU A 352 10.35 -7.49 -8.96
C LEU A 352 9.97 -8.28 -10.22
N ARG A 353 10.14 -9.60 -10.20
CA ARG A 353 9.69 -10.49 -11.28
C ARG A 353 8.21 -10.78 -11.24
N ARG A 354 7.48 -10.25 -10.22
CA ARG A 354 6.06 -10.53 -9.96
C ARG A 354 5.76 -12.01 -9.72
N GLU A 355 6.74 -12.74 -9.24
CA GLU A 355 6.59 -14.13 -8.83
C GLU A 355 5.86 -14.23 -7.49
N PRO A 356 5.02 -15.26 -7.28
CA PRO A 356 4.40 -15.49 -5.99
C PRO A 356 5.44 -15.84 -4.92
N ILE A 357 5.58 -15.01 -3.90
CA ILE A 357 6.45 -15.23 -2.75
C ILE A 357 5.75 -16.18 -1.79
N PRO A 358 6.30 -17.39 -1.52
CA PRO A 358 5.68 -18.35 -0.62
C PRO A 358 5.52 -17.78 0.79
N PHE A 359 4.36 -18.06 1.41
CA PHE A 359 3.99 -17.53 2.70
C PHE A 359 3.27 -18.60 3.53
N ALA A 360 3.53 -18.67 4.84
CA ALA A 360 3.02 -19.74 5.72
C ALA A 360 1.49 -19.73 5.95
N GLY A 361 0.76 -18.80 5.34
CA GLY A 361 -0.71 -18.81 5.26
C GLY A 361 -1.44 -18.00 6.31
N ARG A 362 -0.78 -17.47 7.35
CA ARG A 362 -1.36 -16.53 8.32
C ARG A 362 -0.45 -15.35 8.54
N LEU A 363 -1.00 -14.16 8.39
CA LEU A 363 -0.32 -12.92 8.77
C LEU A 363 -0.05 -12.96 10.27
N LYS A 364 1.19 -12.71 10.64
CA LYS A 364 1.58 -12.61 12.04
C LYS A 364 1.24 -11.22 12.58
N THR A 365 0.85 -11.18 13.83
CA THR A 365 0.91 -9.95 14.60
C THR A 365 2.37 -9.65 14.89
N LEU A 366 2.82 -8.42 14.60
CA LEU A 366 4.22 -8.05 14.70
C LEU A 366 4.61 -7.86 16.19
N ASN A 367 5.54 -8.67 16.67
CA ASN A 367 6.08 -8.57 18.01
C ASN A 367 7.55 -8.16 17.96
N PHE A 368 7.82 -6.91 18.22
CA PHE A 368 9.17 -6.33 18.16
C PHE A 368 9.97 -6.54 19.47
N ASN A 369 9.34 -7.01 20.55
CA ASN A 369 10.02 -7.14 21.85
C ASN A 369 10.92 -8.38 21.94
N GLN A 370 10.74 -9.36 21.07
CA GLN A 370 11.42 -10.65 21.17
C GLN A 370 12.54 -10.88 20.14
N ALA A 371 12.74 -9.96 19.19
CA ALA A 371 13.66 -10.20 18.09
C ALA A 371 14.62 -9.05 17.84
N SER A 372 15.90 -9.38 17.78
CA SER A 372 16.90 -8.54 17.10
C SER A 372 16.70 -8.54 15.58
N GLN A 373 15.97 -9.54 15.06
CA GLN A 373 15.70 -9.74 13.63
C GLN A 373 14.30 -10.38 13.47
N PHE A 374 13.54 -9.95 12.45
CA PHE A 374 12.30 -10.63 12.08
C PHE A 374 12.58 -12.00 11.48
N ASP A 375 11.77 -13.00 11.81
CA ASP A 375 11.68 -14.18 10.96
C ASP A 375 10.98 -13.84 9.63
N ASP A 376 11.17 -14.69 8.63
CA ASP A 376 10.66 -14.50 7.27
C ASP A 376 9.15 -14.21 7.24
N SER A 377 8.37 -14.91 8.08
CA SER A 377 6.92 -14.72 8.15
C SER A 377 6.53 -13.37 8.77
N SER A 378 7.28 -12.88 9.74
CA SER A 378 7.07 -11.55 10.35
C SER A 378 7.42 -10.44 9.38
N LEU A 379 8.53 -10.59 8.62
CA LEU A 379 8.92 -9.65 7.58
C LEU A 379 7.83 -9.56 6.50
N LEU A 380 7.39 -10.70 5.95
CA LEU A 380 6.34 -10.73 4.93
C LEU A 380 5.01 -10.16 5.45
N SER A 381 4.68 -10.40 6.72
CA SER A 381 3.49 -9.80 7.35
C SER A 381 3.60 -8.29 7.47
N ALA A 382 4.77 -7.76 7.87
CA ALA A 382 5.03 -6.32 7.91
C ALA A 382 4.90 -5.69 6.51
N MET A 383 5.48 -6.32 5.48
CA MET A 383 5.38 -5.86 4.11
C MET A 383 3.93 -5.86 3.59
N PHE A 384 3.13 -6.84 3.99
CA PHE A 384 1.69 -6.87 3.66
C PHE A 384 0.93 -5.72 4.34
N TYR A 385 1.10 -5.52 5.64
CA TYR A 385 0.39 -4.47 6.38
C TYR A 385 0.73 -3.06 5.89
N LEU A 386 1.99 -2.84 5.50
CA LEU A 386 2.44 -1.58 4.94
C LEU A 386 2.02 -1.38 3.46
N GLY A 387 1.47 -2.41 2.82
CA GLY A 387 1.00 -2.35 1.44
C GLY A 387 2.08 -2.57 0.38
N PHE A 388 3.24 -3.07 0.76
CA PHE A 388 4.30 -3.45 -0.20
C PHE A 388 4.03 -4.80 -0.86
N LEU A 389 3.34 -5.70 -0.16
CA LEU A 389 2.88 -6.99 -0.68
C LEU A 389 1.37 -7.13 -0.47
N THR A 390 0.78 -8.03 -1.24
CA THR A 390 -0.65 -8.37 -1.16
C THR A 390 -0.84 -9.86 -1.45
N TYR A 391 -2.02 -10.41 -1.15
CA TYR A 391 -2.30 -11.81 -1.49
C TYR A 391 -2.25 -12.04 -3.01
N ALA A 392 -1.57 -13.12 -3.42
CA ALA A 392 -1.50 -13.53 -4.82
C ALA A 392 -2.88 -14.01 -5.34
N PRO A 393 -3.23 -13.73 -6.59
CA PRO A 393 -4.47 -14.23 -7.19
C PRO A 393 -4.57 -15.75 -7.09
N GLY A 394 -5.69 -16.27 -6.56
CA GLY A 394 -5.95 -17.72 -6.46
C GLY A 394 -4.99 -18.51 -5.55
N LYS A 395 -4.12 -17.84 -4.78
CA LYS A 395 -3.11 -18.50 -3.93
C LYS A 395 -3.14 -17.93 -2.50
N ALA A 396 -3.88 -18.57 -1.60
CA ALA A 396 -3.99 -18.14 -0.19
C ALA A 396 -2.66 -18.18 0.61
N ARG A 397 -1.64 -18.85 0.09
CA ARG A 397 -0.32 -19.00 0.74
C ARG A 397 0.81 -18.40 -0.08
N ALA A 398 0.53 -17.31 -0.78
CA ALA A 398 1.54 -16.57 -1.50
C ALA A 398 1.21 -15.07 -1.51
N LEU A 399 2.24 -14.25 -1.52
CA LEU A 399 2.15 -12.79 -1.64
C LEU A 399 2.81 -12.36 -2.96
N VAL A 400 2.37 -11.21 -3.47
CA VAL A 400 2.93 -10.57 -4.68
C VAL A 400 2.98 -9.06 -4.49
N ILE A 401 3.75 -8.36 -5.32
CA ILE A 401 3.65 -6.91 -5.45
C ILE A 401 2.26 -6.54 -5.99
N PRO A 402 1.56 -5.55 -5.39
CA PRO A 402 0.22 -5.17 -5.84
C PRO A 402 0.22 -4.50 -7.21
N ASN A 403 1.14 -3.59 -7.48
CA ASN A 403 1.10 -2.73 -8.65
C ASN A 403 2.47 -2.15 -9.02
N ARG A 404 2.47 -1.35 -10.09
CA ARG A 404 3.67 -0.74 -10.63
C ARG A 404 4.29 0.31 -9.71
N ALA A 405 3.49 1.12 -9.03
CA ALA A 405 4.01 2.13 -8.10
C ALA A 405 4.88 1.50 -6.99
N ILE A 406 4.45 0.36 -6.46
CA ILE A 406 5.23 -0.39 -5.47
C ILE A 406 6.44 -1.10 -6.11
N SER A 407 6.28 -1.63 -7.33
CA SER A 407 7.41 -2.27 -8.05
C SER A 407 8.60 -1.33 -8.24
N ILE A 408 8.34 -0.05 -8.54
CA ILE A 408 9.39 0.97 -8.67
C ILE A 408 10.16 1.14 -7.35
N GLN A 409 9.47 1.19 -6.21
CA GLN A 409 10.10 1.32 -4.90
C GLN A 409 11.01 0.12 -4.56
N PHE A 410 10.56 -1.10 -4.89
CA PHE A 410 11.39 -2.30 -4.74
C PHE A 410 12.62 -2.26 -5.64
N PHE A 411 12.47 -1.73 -6.85
CA PHE A 411 13.58 -1.62 -7.78
C PHE A 411 14.63 -0.60 -7.31
N GLU A 412 14.23 0.54 -6.78
CA GLU A 412 15.14 1.52 -6.17
C GLU A 412 15.91 0.88 -4.98
N TYR A 413 15.20 0.10 -4.15
CA TYR A 413 15.85 -0.66 -3.08
C TYR A 413 16.87 -1.68 -3.64
N PHE A 414 16.48 -2.43 -4.68
CA PHE A 414 17.34 -3.43 -5.32
C PHE A 414 18.63 -2.80 -5.85
N LEU A 415 18.54 -1.69 -6.56
CA LEU A 415 19.70 -0.96 -7.05
C LEU A 415 20.64 -0.55 -5.90
N LYS A 416 20.07 0.09 -4.89
CA LYS A 416 20.85 0.67 -3.80
C LYS A 416 21.48 -0.38 -2.88
N HIS A 417 20.75 -1.42 -2.50
CA HIS A 417 21.16 -2.35 -1.45
C HIS A 417 21.58 -3.74 -1.94
N VAL A 418 21.02 -4.23 -3.04
CA VAL A 418 21.40 -5.54 -3.58
C VAL A 418 22.54 -5.40 -4.59
N LEU A 419 22.44 -4.45 -5.50
CA LEU A 419 23.50 -4.17 -6.47
C LEU A 419 24.55 -3.17 -5.97
N GLN A 420 24.35 -2.58 -4.78
CA GLN A 420 25.27 -1.63 -4.13
C GLN A 420 25.68 -0.45 -5.05
N THR A 421 24.72 0.06 -5.81
CA THR A 421 24.96 1.17 -6.73
C THR A 421 24.72 2.50 -6.00
N GLU A 422 25.76 3.27 -5.75
CA GLU A 422 25.68 4.51 -4.96
C GLU A 422 24.94 5.67 -5.67
N LYS A 423 24.89 5.67 -7.01
CA LYS A 423 24.33 6.79 -7.80
C LYS A 423 23.69 6.32 -9.11
N TYR A 424 22.68 5.49 -9.02
CA TYR A 424 21.93 5.09 -10.22
C TYR A 424 20.75 6.05 -10.43
N GLU A 425 20.85 6.94 -11.41
CA GLU A 425 19.82 7.91 -11.73
C GLU A 425 19.12 7.56 -13.06
N PHE A 426 17.83 7.26 -13.03
CA PHE A 426 17.00 7.07 -14.22
C PHE A 426 16.49 8.36 -14.85
N VAL A 427 16.72 9.50 -14.20
CA VAL A 427 16.15 10.81 -14.62
C VAL A 427 17.09 11.60 -15.55
N ALA A 428 18.25 11.05 -15.91
CA ALA A 428 19.20 11.77 -16.74
C ALA A 428 18.75 11.80 -18.21
N ALA A 429 19.16 12.82 -18.94
CA ALA A 429 18.72 13.09 -20.31
C ALA A 429 18.98 11.92 -21.28
N ASP A 430 20.11 11.21 -21.13
CA ASP A 430 20.44 10.04 -21.95
C ASP A 430 19.47 8.86 -21.73
N PHE A 431 18.94 8.70 -20.49
CA PHE A 431 17.95 7.68 -20.20
C PHE A 431 16.57 8.05 -20.79
N LEU A 432 16.19 9.31 -20.74
CA LEU A 432 14.96 9.80 -21.39
C LEU A 432 15.02 9.63 -22.92
N GLU A 433 16.15 9.94 -23.54
CA GLU A 433 16.37 9.68 -24.97
C GLU A 433 16.28 8.18 -25.31
N ALA A 434 16.82 7.33 -24.44
CA ALA A 434 16.74 5.89 -24.59
C ALA A 434 15.30 5.36 -24.46
N ILE A 435 14.48 5.96 -23.59
CA ILE A 435 13.04 5.66 -23.49
C ILE A 435 12.31 6.06 -24.78
N HIS A 436 12.56 7.25 -25.31
CA HIS A 436 11.96 7.68 -26.57
C HIS A 436 12.33 6.75 -27.73
N ALA A 437 13.60 6.32 -27.81
CA ALA A 437 14.05 5.34 -28.81
C ALA A 437 13.34 3.99 -28.66
N LEU A 438 13.19 3.50 -27.43
CA LEU A 438 12.47 2.25 -27.13
C LEU A 438 11.01 2.33 -27.59
N VAL A 439 10.30 3.42 -27.26
CA VAL A 439 8.91 3.65 -27.67
C VAL A 439 8.79 3.72 -29.20
N ALA A 440 9.78 4.31 -29.87
CA ALA A 440 9.88 4.34 -31.33
C ALA A 440 10.31 2.97 -31.95
N GLY A 441 10.57 1.96 -31.12
CA GLY A 441 10.87 0.60 -31.54
C GLY A 441 12.37 0.24 -31.54
N ASP A 442 13.29 1.11 -31.09
CA ASP A 442 14.70 0.75 -30.93
C ASP A 442 15.08 0.51 -29.46
N PRO A 443 15.27 -0.74 -29.02
CA PRO A 443 15.62 -1.07 -27.65
C PRO A 443 17.10 -0.83 -27.30
N ARG A 444 18.00 -0.70 -28.30
CA ARG A 444 19.44 -0.69 -28.08
C ARG A 444 19.92 0.43 -27.16
N PRO A 445 19.44 1.68 -27.26
CA PRO A 445 19.85 2.75 -26.35
C PRO A 445 19.50 2.44 -24.88
N LEU A 446 18.30 1.88 -24.60
CA LEU A 446 17.91 1.52 -23.24
C LEU A 446 18.84 0.48 -22.63
N PHE A 447 19.15 -0.57 -23.37
CA PHE A 447 20.07 -1.62 -22.89
C PHE A 447 21.47 -1.05 -22.60
N ARG A 448 22.01 -0.23 -23.51
CA ARG A 448 23.32 0.40 -23.33
C ARG A 448 23.36 1.31 -22.12
N VAL A 449 22.47 2.31 -22.05
CA VAL A 449 22.43 3.27 -20.94
C VAL A 449 22.26 2.55 -19.59
N THR A 450 21.36 1.56 -19.53
CA THR A 450 21.14 0.77 -18.30
C THR A 450 22.42 0.03 -17.87
N CYS A 451 23.09 -0.64 -18.80
CA CYS A 451 24.28 -1.43 -18.50
C CYS A 451 25.51 -0.56 -18.23
N ASP A 452 25.71 0.52 -19.00
CA ASP A 452 26.84 1.43 -18.81
C ASP A 452 26.76 2.13 -17.44
N ARG A 453 25.57 2.57 -17.04
CA ARG A 453 25.32 3.14 -15.72
C ARG A 453 25.50 2.12 -14.59
N PHE A 454 25.02 0.89 -14.79
CA PHE A 454 25.22 -0.19 -13.84
C PHE A 454 26.72 -0.46 -13.67
N THR A 455 27.48 -0.56 -14.77
CA THR A 455 28.92 -0.76 -14.75
C THR A 455 29.66 0.39 -14.05
N ALA A 456 29.28 1.64 -14.33
CA ALA A 456 29.91 2.83 -13.76
C ALA A 456 29.63 3.00 -12.24
N SER A 457 28.49 2.50 -11.76
CA SER A 457 28.08 2.61 -10.35
C SER A 457 28.44 1.40 -9.50
N SER A 458 28.94 0.30 -10.11
CA SER A 458 29.26 -0.95 -9.42
C SER A 458 30.68 -0.95 -8.87
N GLY A 459 30.85 -1.31 -7.59
CA GLY A 459 32.15 -1.48 -6.95
C GLY A 459 32.80 -2.84 -7.27
N LEU A 460 34.10 -2.97 -6.99
CA LEU A 460 34.87 -4.20 -7.22
C LEU A 460 34.30 -5.47 -6.56
N HIS A 461 33.57 -5.33 -5.46
CA HIS A 461 32.93 -6.46 -4.76
C HIS A 461 31.70 -7.02 -5.48
N THR A 462 31.06 -6.24 -6.35
CA THR A 462 29.88 -6.64 -7.12
C THR A 462 30.20 -7.75 -8.15
N TYR A 463 31.43 -7.79 -8.64
CA TYR A 463 31.88 -8.75 -9.69
C TYR A 463 31.82 -10.22 -9.28
N ALA A 464 31.97 -10.54 -8.00
CA ALA A 464 32.19 -11.91 -7.56
C ALA A 464 30.94 -12.79 -7.47
N HIS A 465 29.75 -12.17 -7.50
CA HIS A 465 28.48 -12.84 -7.14
C HIS A 465 27.34 -12.64 -8.15
N LEU A 466 27.59 -12.01 -9.31
CA LEU A 466 26.56 -11.76 -10.32
C LEU A 466 26.07 -13.04 -10.98
N LYS A 467 24.76 -13.09 -11.21
CA LYS A 467 24.05 -14.16 -11.90
C LYS A 467 23.20 -13.57 -13.04
N GLU A 468 22.77 -14.43 -13.95
CA GLU A 468 21.84 -14.09 -15.03
C GLU A 468 20.60 -13.37 -14.50
N SER A 469 20.09 -13.83 -13.34
CA SER A 469 18.92 -13.24 -12.67
C SER A 469 19.10 -11.78 -12.26
N ASP A 470 20.30 -11.32 -11.96
CA ASP A 470 20.56 -9.91 -11.58
C ASP A 470 20.35 -9.00 -12.81
N PHE A 471 20.81 -9.43 -13.99
CA PHE A 471 20.61 -8.69 -15.24
C PHE A 471 19.15 -8.73 -15.72
N GLN A 472 18.45 -9.86 -15.56
CA GLN A 472 17.02 -9.94 -15.82
C GLN A 472 16.27 -8.91 -14.95
N THR A 473 16.54 -8.88 -13.65
CA THR A 473 15.92 -7.96 -12.70
C THR A 473 16.24 -6.49 -13.01
N LEU A 474 17.48 -6.19 -13.38
CA LEU A 474 17.92 -4.87 -13.80
C LEU A 474 17.15 -4.38 -15.05
N LEU A 475 17.03 -5.22 -16.06
CA LEU A 475 16.32 -4.89 -17.30
C LEU A 475 14.80 -4.77 -17.07
N ILE A 476 14.20 -5.65 -16.27
CA ILE A 476 12.78 -5.54 -15.87
C ILE A 476 12.53 -4.19 -15.21
N GLY A 477 13.40 -3.77 -14.30
CA GLY A 477 13.31 -2.46 -13.68
C GLY A 477 13.41 -1.33 -14.69
N ALA A 478 14.39 -1.38 -15.60
CA ALA A 478 14.57 -0.38 -16.65
C ALA A 478 13.32 -0.24 -17.54
N PHE A 479 12.73 -1.34 -17.99
CA PHE A 479 11.48 -1.33 -18.74
C PHE A 479 10.31 -0.76 -17.92
N ASN A 480 10.22 -1.10 -16.64
CA ASN A 480 9.18 -0.57 -15.76
C ASN A 480 9.27 0.95 -15.58
N PHE A 481 10.47 1.51 -15.55
CA PHE A 481 10.69 2.96 -15.47
C PHE A 481 10.23 3.74 -16.71
N THR A 482 10.12 3.07 -17.86
CA THR A 482 9.72 3.76 -19.11
C THR A 482 8.28 4.24 -19.11
N ASN A 483 7.44 3.82 -18.18
CA ASN A 483 6.01 4.08 -18.14
C ASN A 483 5.22 3.61 -19.39
N ALA A 484 5.91 3.07 -20.39
CA ALA A 484 5.34 2.71 -21.68
C ALA A 484 4.99 1.22 -21.81
N TYR A 485 5.54 0.35 -20.94
CA TYR A 485 5.41 -1.09 -21.05
C TYR A 485 4.89 -1.76 -19.77
N THR A 486 4.02 -2.75 -19.94
CA THR A 486 3.72 -3.75 -18.91
C THR A 486 4.72 -4.89 -19.07
N VAL A 487 5.49 -5.17 -18.01
CA VAL A 487 6.56 -6.16 -18.05
C VAL A 487 6.17 -7.38 -17.25
N THR A 488 6.39 -8.55 -17.83
CA THR A 488 6.20 -9.84 -17.17
C THR A 488 7.46 -10.67 -17.37
N SER A 489 7.85 -11.41 -16.32
CA SER A 489 8.95 -12.37 -16.36
C SER A 489 8.44 -13.76 -16.06
N GLU A 490 9.22 -14.78 -16.43
CA GLU A 490 8.93 -16.20 -16.18
C GLU A 490 7.49 -16.63 -16.55
N ASN A 491 6.94 -16.05 -17.63
CA ASN A 491 5.67 -16.49 -18.15
C ASN A 491 5.79 -17.92 -18.67
N GLU A 492 5.04 -18.83 -18.04
CA GLU A 492 4.94 -20.21 -18.51
C GLU A 492 4.36 -20.21 -19.94
N VAL A 493 5.17 -20.61 -20.89
CA VAL A 493 4.71 -20.87 -22.25
C VAL A 493 4.00 -22.22 -22.25
N ARG A 494 2.68 -22.20 -22.34
CA ARG A 494 1.88 -23.42 -22.48
C ARG A 494 1.95 -23.91 -23.93
N GLY A 495 2.65 -25.01 -24.13
CA GLY A 495 2.84 -25.70 -25.41
C GLY A 495 3.38 -27.11 -25.17
N GLU A 496 3.79 -27.82 -26.23
CA GLU A 496 4.33 -29.18 -26.13
C GLU A 496 5.60 -29.32 -25.27
N LYS A 497 6.32 -28.20 -25.05
CA LYS A 497 7.46 -28.10 -24.10
C LYS A 497 7.28 -26.88 -23.20
N LYS A 498 7.25 -27.10 -21.91
CA LYS A 498 7.24 -26.03 -20.91
C LYS A 498 8.55 -25.22 -20.96
N GLY A 499 8.45 -23.92 -20.84
CA GLY A 499 9.58 -22.99 -20.73
C GLY A 499 9.13 -21.66 -20.15
N TYR A 500 10.09 -20.87 -19.70
CA TYR A 500 9.82 -19.58 -19.11
C TYR A 500 10.50 -18.48 -19.93
N ILE A 501 9.77 -17.42 -20.22
CA ILE A 501 10.30 -16.23 -20.89
C ILE A 501 11.00 -15.37 -19.85
N ASP A 502 12.24 -14.96 -20.09
CA ASP A 502 12.96 -14.07 -19.17
C ASP A 502 12.25 -12.73 -19.01
N ILE A 503 11.97 -12.04 -20.13
CA ILE A 503 11.26 -10.77 -20.12
C ILE A 503 10.31 -10.66 -21.32
N LEU A 504 9.04 -10.38 -21.04
CA LEU A 504 8.07 -9.97 -22.06
C LEU A 504 7.58 -8.58 -21.70
N ALA A 505 7.90 -7.58 -22.52
CA ALA A 505 7.44 -6.21 -22.39
C ALA A 505 6.39 -5.91 -23.46
N VAL A 506 5.15 -5.66 -23.03
CA VAL A 506 4.01 -5.37 -23.91
C VAL A 506 3.61 -3.91 -23.71
N PRO A 507 3.27 -3.15 -24.76
CA PRO A 507 2.80 -1.78 -24.63
C PRO A 507 1.68 -1.65 -23.59
N SER A 508 1.84 -0.72 -22.64
CA SER A 508 0.82 -0.44 -21.62
C SER A 508 -0.37 0.28 -22.24
N ALA A 509 -1.55 0.07 -21.68
CA ALA A 509 -2.77 0.77 -22.12
C ALA A 509 -2.59 2.29 -22.05
N GLY A 510 -2.90 2.99 -23.15
CA GLY A 510 -2.77 4.44 -23.25
C GLY A 510 -1.34 4.97 -23.43
N SER A 511 -0.33 4.08 -23.55
CA SER A 511 1.03 4.52 -23.94
C SER A 511 1.13 4.76 -25.45
N HIS A 512 2.13 5.53 -25.87
CA HIS A 512 2.44 5.74 -27.30
C HIS A 512 3.27 4.61 -27.92
N ALA A 513 3.63 3.59 -27.13
CA ALA A 513 4.37 2.44 -27.63
C ALA A 513 3.43 1.51 -28.42
N ASP A 514 3.94 0.94 -29.51
CA ASP A 514 3.21 -0.02 -30.35
C ASP A 514 3.97 -1.34 -30.59
N THR A 515 5.21 -1.40 -30.13
CA THR A 515 6.11 -2.52 -30.35
C THR A 515 6.31 -3.29 -29.03
N ALA A 516 6.05 -4.59 -29.02
CA ALA A 516 6.35 -5.48 -27.91
C ALA A 516 7.78 -6.03 -28.01
N TYR A 517 8.38 -6.39 -26.88
CA TYR A 517 9.73 -6.95 -26.81
C TYR A 517 9.72 -8.29 -26.07
N LEU A 518 10.32 -9.30 -26.69
CA LEU A 518 10.61 -10.60 -26.11
C LEU A 518 12.11 -10.71 -25.92
N VAL A 519 12.59 -10.77 -24.67
CA VAL A 519 14.01 -10.72 -24.34
C VAL A 519 14.43 -12.02 -23.67
N GLU A 520 15.56 -12.56 -24.10
CA GLU A 520 16.26 -13.65 -23.46
C GLU A 520 17.65 -13.15 -23.07
N VAL A 521 18.01 -13.37 -21.81
CA VAL A 521 19.28 -12.93 -21.21
C VAL A 521 20.17 -14.13 -21.01
N LYS A 522 21.45 -14.00 -21.31
CA LYS A 522 22.49 -14.98 -20.99
C LYS A 522 23.63 -14.30 -20.27
N TYR A 523 24.22 -15.01 -19.32
CA TYR A 523 25.35 -14.54 -18.54
C TYR A 523 26.49 -15.54 -18.57
N LEU A 524 27.70 -15.05 -18.81
CA LEU A 524 28.96 -15.79 -18.67
C LEU A 524 29.87 -15.06 -17.69
N SER A 525 30.48 -15.80 -16.80
CA SER A 525 31.58 -15.24 -16.01
C SER A 525 32.76 -14.89 -16.92
N PRO A 526 33.59 -13.89 -16.59
CA PRO A 526 34.78 -13.56 -17.40
C PRO A 526 35.75 -14.74 -17.66
N LYS A 527 35.75 -15.71 -16.75
CA LYS A 527 36.59 -16.92 -16.88
C LYS A 527 36.04 -17.93 -17.89
N GLU A 528 34.74 -17.96 -18.07
CA GLU A 528 34.01 -18.89 -18.96
C GLU A 528 33.77 -18.32 -20.36
N ALA A 529 34.00 -17.02 -20.56
CA ALA A 529 33.64 -16.27 -21.76
C ALA A 529 34.62 -16.52 -22.94
N THR A 530 34.77 -17.77 -23.37
CA THR A 530 35.44 -18.09 -24.63
C THR A 530 34.54 -17.75 -25.83
N GLU A 531 35.11 -17.52 -27.02
CA GLU A 531 34.31 -17.23 -28.23
C GLU A 531 33.32 -18.35 -28.55
N ALA A 532 33.71 -19.62 -28.31
CA ALA A 532 32.81 -20.76 -28.48
C ALA A 532 31.63 -20.73 -27.47
N ALA A 533 31.92 -20.41 -26.20
CA ALA A 533 30.88 -20.30 -25.16
C ALA A 533 29.90 -19.13 -25.44
N LYS A 534 30.42 -17.99 -25.89
CA LYS A 534 29.58 -16.83 -26.31
C LYS A 534 28.67 -17.21 -27.48
N ALA A 535 29.19 -17.85 -28.51
CA ALA A 535 28.41 -18.29 -29.67
C ALA A 535 27.35 -19.31 -29.27
N THR A 536 27.65 -20.25 -28.38
CA THR A 536 26.68 -21.24 -27.86
C THR A 536 25.56 -20.55 -27.07
N ALA A 537 25.90 -19.67 -26.13
CA ALA A 537 24.91 -18.94 -25.31
C ALA A 537 23.96 -18.12 -26.17
N LEU A 538 24.46 -17.42 -27.20
CA LEU A 538 23.60 -16.66 -28.13
C LEU A 538 22.74 -17.57 -29.00
N SER A 539 23.26 -18.71 -29.44
CA SER A 539 22.45 -19.68 -30.20
C SER A 539 21.32 -20.27 -29.35
N GLU A 540 21.58 -20.58 -28.09
CA GLU A 540 20.60 -21.06 -27.14
C GLU A 540 19.51 -20.00 -26.87
N ALA A 541 19.89 -18.74 -26.61
CA ALA A 541 18.96 -17.63 -26.43
C ALA A 541 18.02 -17.49 -27.64
N LYS A 542 18.54 -17.50 -28.85
CA LYS A 542 17.73 -17.43 -30.07
C LYS A 542 16.80 -18.63 -30.23
N ALA A 543 17.26 -19.84 -29.90
CA ALA A 543 16.44 -21.03 -29.94
C ALA A 543 15.29 -20.98 -28.91
N GLN A 544 15.56 -20.47 -27.71
CA GLN A 544 14.55 -20.25 -26.68
C GLN A 544 13.51 -19.21 -27.13
N ILE A 545 13.91 -18.07 -27.66
CA ILE A 545 13.01 -17.03 -28.20
C ILE A 545 12.09 -17.61 -29.28
N ARG A 546 12.63 -18.34 -30.28
CA ARG A 546 11.82 -18.96 -31.35
C ARG A 546 10.80 -19.94 -30.82
N ARG A 547 11.10 -20.64 -29.74
CA ARG A 547 10.16 -21.54 -29.07
C ARG A 547 9.07 -20.77 -28.35
N TYR A 548 9.40 -19.67 -27.67
CA TYR A 548 8.47 -18.90 -26.85
C TYR A 548 7.52 -18.04 -27.69
N GLU A 549 7.92 -17.57 -28.86
CA GLU A 549 7.06 -16.77 -29.75
C GLU A 549 5.80 -17.53 -30.21
N GLN A 550 5.81 -18.87 -30.16
CA GLN A 550 4.65 -19.71 -30.47
C GLN A 550 3.65 -19.79 -29.30
N GLY A 551 3.98 -19.28 -28.15
CA GLY A 551 3.14 -19.30 -26.96
C GLY A 551 1.86 -18.47 -27.10
N ASN A 552 0.78 -18.89 -26.43
CA ASN A 552 -0.54 -18.25 -26.52
C ASN A 552 -0.53 -16.77 -26.08
N ASN A 553 0.38 -16.41 -25.20
CA ASN A 553 0.55 -15.04 -24.70
C ASN A 553 1.43 -14.15 -25.59
N VAL A 554 2.07 -14.69 -26.60
CA VAL A 554 3.01 -13.95 -27.49
C VAL A 554 2.52 -13.91 -28.92
N LYS A 555 1.99 -15.03 -29.46
CA LYS A 555 1.65 -15.21 -30.88
C LYS A 555 0.65 -14.18 -31.46
N HIS A 556 -0.11 -13.51 -30.63
CA HIS A 556 -1.10 -12.49 -31.03
C HIS A 556 -0.53 -11.07 -31.08
N LEU A 557 0.74 -10.88 -30.69
CA LEU A 557 1.37 -9.56 -30.69
C LEU A 557 1.79 -9.18 -32.12
N ALA A 558 1.12 -8.15 -32.68
CA ALA A 558 1.28 -7.76 -34.08
C ALA A 558 2.68 -7.22 -34.40
N LYS A 559 3.28 -6.46 -33.46
CA LYS A 559 4.64 -5.90 -33.59
C LYS A 559 5.48 -6.43 -32.45
N LEU A 560 6.24 -7.49 -32.71
CA LEU A 560 7.12 -8.13 -31.73
C LEU A 560 8.58 -8.07 -32.20
N LYS A 561 9.45 -7.46 -31.42
CA LYS A 561 10.90 -7.53 -31.57
C LYS A 561 11.49 -8.53 -30.58
N ARG A 562 12.42 -9.30 -31.05
CA ARG A 562 13.11 -10.37 -30.34
C ARG A 562 14.51 -9.90 -29.99
N ILE A 563 14.91 -10.11 -28.73
CA ILE A 563 16.19 -9.61 -28.22
C ILE A 563 16.92 -10.74 -27.53
N ALA A 564 18.11 -11.08 -28.01
CA ALA A 564 19.06 -11.94 -27.33
C ALA A 564 20.18 -11.05 -26.75
N ALA A 565 20.30 -11.02 -25.43
CA ALA A 565 21.29 -10.22 -24.71
C ALA A 565 22.28 -11.14 -23.98
N LEU A 566 23.58 -10.99 -24.29
CA LEU A 566 24.66 -11.72 -23.64
C LEU A 566 25.50 -10.77 -22.79
N PHE A 567 25.63 -11.10 -21.51
CA PHE A 567 26.48 -10.41 -20.56
C PHE A 567 27.75 -11.22 -20.25
N VAL A 568 28.88 -10.52 -20.18
CA VAL A 568 30.15 -11.08 -19.71
C VAL A 568 30.67 -10.22 -18.55
N GLY A 569 30.66 -10.77 -17.35
CA GLY A 569 30.88 -9.97 -16.15
C GLY A 569 29.81 -8.84 -16.04
N LEU A 570 30.23 -7.58 -15.93
CA LEU A 570 29.31 -6.44 -15.88
C LEU A 570 28.92 -5.87 -17.26
N LYS A 571 29.54 -6.32 -18.34
CA LYS A 571 29.39 -5.72 -19.65
C LYS A 571 28.29 -6.41 -20.47
N LEU A 572 27.48 -5.62 -21.15
CA LEU A 572 26.68 -6.08 -22.26
C LEU A 572 27.61 -6.37 -23.46
N GLU A 573 27.94 -7.63 -23.65
CA GLU A 573 28.87 -8.08 -24.68
C GLU A 573 28.23 -8.09 -26.06
N THR A 574 27.02 -8.64 -26.14
CA THR A 574 26.28 -8.75 -27.40
C THR A 574 24.80 -8.47 -27.19
N LEU A 575 24.20 -7.68 -28.08
CA LEU A 575 22.78 -7.41 -28.14
C LEU A 575 22.29 -7.61 -29.56
N GLU A 576 21.57 -8.69 -29.80
CA GLU A 576 20.96 -8.98 -31.10
C GLU A 576 19.47 -8.71 -31.07
N VAL A 577 18.98 -7.88 -31.99
CA VAL A 577 17.56 -7.55 -32.18
C VAL A 577 17.14 -8.08 -33.56
N PHE A 578 16.10 -8.92 -33.62
CA PHE A 578 15.67 -9.60 -34.85
C PHE A 578 14.16 -9.84 -34.90
#